data_2b302153ff2e81aa6e5299c29b398e39
#
_entry.id   2b302153ff2e81aa6e5299c29b398e39
#
_cell.length_a   1.000
_cell.length_b   1.000
_cell.length_c   1.000
_cell.angle_alpha   90.00
_cell.angle_beta   90.00
_cell.angle_gamma   90.00
#
_symmetry.space_group_name_H-M   'P 1'
#
loop_
_entity.id
_entity.type
_entity.pdbx_description
1 polymer ?
#
loop_
_entity_poly.entity_id
_entity_poly.type
_entity_poly.pdbx_seq_one_letter_code
_entity_poly.pdbx_strand_id
1 'polypeptide(L)'
;MSFSPDWLALREPADHAARAPQIAQKVFAHFAGHERITIMDFGCGTGSNLRAMAAHLPPKQTWRLMDWDENLLAAARARLSAWADMAHEESGLLFLRKGDRDITVETQQADLARDPGRLLEGVDLLTATAFFDLVSPAWMDGLCDALVARKLPLYAILTYDGRETWSPPHTVDAAVLAAFHAHQKSGKGFGVAAGPDAAAYLGKALEQRSFYVMRGSSPWLLQQGELLRQLAQGVAQAVTETGRVGHEDLAAWRVARESATACEIGHMDLFAKPF
;
A
#
# COMPACT_ATOMS: atom_id res chain seq x y z
N MET A 1 2.97 13.44 -4.92
CA MET A 1 3.49 13.41 -3.51
C MET A 1 4.42 12.23 -3.46
N SER A 2 5.68 12.40 -3.07
CA SER A 2 6.64 11.31 -2.91
C SER A 2 6.92 11.11 -1.42
N PHE A 3 7.03 9.86 -1.00
CA PHE A 3 7.40 9.51 0.38
C PHE A 3 8.93 9.35 0.46
N SER A 4 9.53 9.74 1.58
CA SER A 4 10.96 9.50 1.77
C SER A 4 11.25 8.02 2.04
N PRO A 5 12.43 7.50 1.61
CA PRO A 5 12.84 6.14 1.97
C PRO A 5 12.87 5.90 3.48
N ASP A 6 13.22 6.93 4.28
CA ASP A 6 13.28 6.82 5.74
C ASP A 6 11.90 6.67 6.37
N TRP A 7 10.89 7.42 5.87
CA TRP A 7 9.51 7.24 6.29
C TRP A 7 9.01 5.83 5.98
N LEU A 8 9.28 5.33 4.76
CA LEU A 8 8.90 3.97 4.38
C LEU A 8 9.61 2.90 5.21
N ALA A 9 10.86 3.14 5.63
CA ALA A 9 11.56 2.24 6.54
C ALA A 9 10.97 2.23 7.95
N LEU A 10 10.59 3.41 8.44
CA LEU A 10 10.03 3.59 9.77
C LEU A 10 8.67 2.87 9.90
N ARG A 11 7.85 2.91 8.86
CA ARG A 11 6.52 2.30 8.87
C ARG A 11 6.52 0.80 8.54
N GLU A 12 7.53 0.28 7.85
CA GLU A 12 7.56 -1.09 7.34
C GLU A 12 7.24 -2.17 8.41
N PRO A 13 7.76 -2.12 9.65
CA PRO A 13 7.39 -3.10 10.66
C PRO A 13 5.89 -3.07 11.01
N ALA A 14 5.28 -1.88 11.05
CA ALA A 14 3.85 -1.73 11.30
C ALA A 14 3.02 -2.23 10.10
N ASP A 15 3.45 -1.94 8.86
CA ASP A 15 2.84 -2.45 7.64
C ASP A 15 2.83 -3.98 7.60
N HIS A 16 3.93 -4.62 7.98
CA HIS A 16 4.02 -6.07 7.99
C HIS A 16 3.15 -6.69 9.09
N ALA A 17 3.14 -6.09 10.29
CA ALA A 17 2.35 -6.59 11.43
C ALA A 17 0.83 -6.44 11.23
N ALA A 18 0.40 -5.42 10.47
CA ALA A 18 -1.01 -5.09 10.28
C ALA A 18 -1.73 -5.96 9.23
N ARG A 19 -0.99 -6.63 8.33
CA ARG A 19 -1.59 -7.45 7.26
C ARG A 19 -2.59 -8.44 7.81
N ALA A 20 -3.76 -8.56 7.15
CA ALA A 20 -4.80 -9.52 7.51
C ALA A 20 -4.35 -10.97 7.22
N PRO A 21 -4.01 -11.79 8.24
CA PRO A 21 -3.41 -13.10 7.99
C PRO A 21 -4.33 -14.03 7.20
N GLN A 22 -5.65 -13.95 7.45
CA GLN A 22 -6.65 -14.76 6.75
C GLN A 22 -6.73 -14.44 5.25
N ILE A 23 -6.48 -13.18 4.85
CA ILE A 23 -6.46 -12.78 3.44
C ILE A 23 -5.13 -13.20 2.80
N ALA A 24 -4.00 -12.93 3.46
CA ALA A 24 -2.69 -13.36 2.99
C ALA A 24 -2.64 -14.88 2.76
N GLN A 25 -3.18 -15.69 3.68
CA GLN A 25 -3.27 -17.15 3.52
C GLN A 25 -4.08 -17.57 2.28
N LYS A 26 -5.16 -16.83 1.93
CA LYS A 26 -5.94 -17.11 0.72
C LYS A 26 -5.15 -16.82 -0.56
N VAL A 27 -4.35 -15.74 -0.56
CA VAL A 27 -3.43 -15.44 -1.66
C VAL A 27 -2.41 -16.56 -1.80
N PHE A 28 -1.71 -16.92 -0.74
CA PHE A 28 -0.67 -17.95 -0.78
C PHE A 28 -1.23 -19.33 -1.17
N ALA A 29 -2.40 -19.69 -0.65
CA ALA A 29 -3.07 -20.94 -1.03
C ALA A 29 -3.51 -20.96 -2.51
N HIS A 30 -3.85 -19.80 -3.09
CA HIS A 30 -4.21 -19.71 -4.51
C HIS A 30 -3.04 -20.06 -5.42
N PHE A 31 -1.82 -19.71 -5.04
CA PHE A 31 -0.60 -19.99 -5.81
C PHE A 31 0.19 -21.19 -5.29
N ALA A 32 -0.30 -21.88 -4.25
CA ALA A 32 0.35 -23.09 -3.75
C ALA A 32 0.43 -24.16 -4.85
N GLY A 33 1.59 -24.77 -4.98
CA GLY A 33 1.84 -25.80 -6.02
C GLY A 33 2.25 -25.25 -7.39
N HIS A 34 2.27 -23.94 -7.60
CA HIS A 34 2.91 -23.35 -8.78
C HIS A 34 4.44 -23.43 -8.64
N GLU A 35 5.14 -23.70 -9.73
CA GLU A 35 6.60 -23.69 -9.74
C GLU A 35 7.17 -22.26 -9.81
N ARG A 36 6.42 -21.34 -10.43
CA ARG A 36 6.81 -19.97 -10.67
C ARG A 36 5.61 -19.03 -10.57
N ILE A 37 5.90 -17.76 -10.33
CA ILE A 37 4.90 -16.68 -10.31
C ILE A 37 5.53 -15.38 -10.78
N THR A 38 4.78 -14.61 -11.58
CA THR A 38 5.12 -13.23 -11.95
C THR A 38 4.19 -12.28 -11.22
N ILE A 39 4.75 -11.41 -10.39
CA ILE A 39 4.02 -10.44 -9.58
C ILE A 39 4.35 -9.04 -10.09
N MET A 40 3.32 -8.21 -10.25
CA MET A 40 3.48 -6.77 -10.43
C MET A 40 3.07 -6.05 -9.17
N ASP A 41 3.88 -5.11 -8.69
CA ASP A 41 3.63 -4.33 -7.49
C ASP A 41 3.54 -2.84 -7.83
N PHE A 42 2.33 -2.26 -7.73
CA PHE A 42 2.08 -0.86 -8.02
C PHE A 42 2.36 0.02 -6.80
N GLY A 43 3.11 1.10 -7.01
CA GLY A 43 3.55 1.96 -5.91
C GLY A 43 4.47 1.20 -4.94
N CYS A 44 5.43 0.45 -5.48
CA CYS A 44 6.24 -0.50 -4.71
C CYS A 44 7.11 0.14 -3.62
N GLY A 45 7.32 1.47 -3.67
CA GLY A 45 8.17 2.18 -2.74
C GLY A 45 9.57 1.58 -2.66
N THR A 46 9.96 1.16 -1.47
CA THR A 46 11.27 0.53 -1.22
C THR A 46 11.26 -1.00 -1.27
N GLY A 47 10.24 -1.60 -1.91
CA GLY A 47 10.12 -3.06 -2.09
C GLY A 47 9.71 -3.84 -0.83
N SER A 48 9.06 -3.18 0.12
CA SER A 48 8.60 -3.78 1.38
C SER A 48 7.64 -4.95 1.17
N ASN A 49 6.73 -4.82 0.19
CA ASN A 49 5.75 -5.85 -0.12
C ASN A 49 6.39 -7.17 -0.58
N LEU A 50 7.41 -7.10 -1.44
CA LEU A 50 8.20 -8.27 -1.84
C LEU A 50 8.80 -8.97 -0.61
N ARG A 51 9.46 -8.21 0.29
CA ARG A 51 10.08 -8.78 1.50
C ARG A 51 9.07 -9.48 2.41
N ALA A 52 7.84 -8.95 2.49
CA ALA A 52 6.78 -9.54 3.30
C ALA A 52 6.19 -10.82 2.70
N MET A 53 6.16 -10.93 1.37
CA MET A 53 5.42 -12.01 0.69
C MET A 53 6.31 -13.14 0.18
N ALA A 54 7.57 -12.86 -0.16
CA ALA A 54 8.42 -13.79 -0.93
C ALA A 54 8.54 -15.19 -0.31
N ALA A 55 8.65 -15.30 1.01
CA ALA A 55 8.79 -16.58 1.70
C ALA A 55 7.57 -17.52 1.55
N HIS A 56 6.40 -16.95 1.23
CA HIS A 56 5.13 -17.66 1.17
C HIS A 56 4.64 -17.96 -0.25
N LEU A 57 5.34 -17.44 -1.24
CA LEU A 57 5.02 -17.60 -2.66
C LEU A 57 5.85 -18.72 -3.30
N PRO A 58 5.54 -19.15 -4.54
CA PRO A 58 6.30 -20.18 -5.27
C PRO A 58 7.81 -19.95 -5.26
N PRO A 59 8.62 -21.02 -5.45
CA PRO A 59 10.08 -20.91 -5.29
C PRO A 59 10.76 -20.03 -6.35
N LYS A 60 10.19 -19.93 -7.55
CA LYS A 60 10.72 -19.07 -8.62
C LYS A 60 9.80 -17.86 -8.81
N GLN A 61 10.31 -16.67 -8.54
CA GLN A 61 9.51 -15.45 -8.55
C GLN A 61 10.11 -14.42 -9.51
N THR A 62 9.24 -13.76 -10.28
CA THR A 62 9.59 -12.55 -11.01
C THR A 62 8.74 -11.41 -10.45
N TRP A 63 9.39 -10.38 -9.94
CA TRP A 63 8.74 -9.18 -9.42
C TRP A 63 9.01 -8.00 -10.34
N ARG A 64 7.94 -7.39 -10.84
CA ARG A 64 7.97 -6.11 -11.57
C ARG A 64 7.54 -5.01 -10.61
N LEU A 65 8.51 -4.26 -10.11
CA LEU A 65 8.31 -3.19 -9.13
C LEU A 65 8.12 -1.87 -9.86
N MET A 66 6.93 -1.29 -9.74
CA MET A 66 6.55 -0.05 -10.42
C MET A 66 6.40 1.08 -9.40
N ASP A 67 7.08 2.18 -9.64
CA ASP A 67 6.92 3.42 -8.88
C ASP A 67 7.15 4.62 -9.80
N TRP A 68 6.64 5.79 -9.40
CA TRP A 68 6.91 7.04 -10.09
C TRP A 68 8.29 7.60 -9.73
N ASP A 69 8.75 7.36 -8.49
CA ASP A 69 9.97 7.95 -7.94
C ASP A 69 11.17 7.03 -8.12
N GLU A 70 12.11 7.46 -8.98
CA GLU A 70 13.37 6.73 -9.22
C GLU A 70 14.23 6.56 -7.95
N ASN A 71 14.16 7.50 -6.99
CA ASN A 71 14.90 7.38 -5.74
C ASN A 71 14.34 6.24 -4.89
N LEU A 72 13.02 6.03 -4.92
CA LEU A 72 12.39 4.87 -4.25
C LEU A 72 12.76 3.56 -4.92
N LEU A 73 12.79 3.52 -6.25
CA LEU A 73 13.25 2.33 -7.00
C LEU A 73 14.72 2.00 -6.73
N ALA A 74 15.60 3.01 -6.68
CA ALA A 74 17.00 2.81 -6.30
C ALA A 74 17.13 2.30 -4.86
N ALA A 75 16.37 2.87 -3.93
CA ALA A 75 16.30 2.41 -2.54
C ALA A 75 15.73 0.98 -2.43
N ALA A 76 14.75 0.61 -3.26
CA ALA A 76 14.23 -0.75 -3.33
C ALA A 76 15.32 -1.75 -3.71
N ARG A 77 16.07 -1.49 -4.78
CA ARG A 77 17.19 -2.35 -5.20
C ARG A 77 18.22 -2.52 -4.09
N ALA A 78 18.65 -1.43 -3.46
CA ALA A 78 19.63 -1.47 -2.38
C ALA A 78 19.13 -2.28 -1.16
N ARG A 79 17.88 -2.06 -0.73
CA ARG A 79 17.28 -2.77 0.41
C ARG A 79 17.02 -4.24 0.13
N LEU A 80 16.59 -4.58 -1.08
CA LEU A 80 16.38 -5.97 -1.49
C LEU A 80 17.70 -6.72 -1.57
N SER A 81 18.76 -6.09 -2.08
CA SER A 81 20.11 -6.68 -2.09
C SER A 81 20.63 -6.93 -0.68
N ALA A 82 20.41 -6.00 0.25
CA ALA A 82 20.81 -6.16 1.65
C ALA A 82 19.98 -7.21 2.42
N TRP A 83 18.72 -7.40 2.03
CA TRP A 83 17.82 -8.36 2.65
C TRP A 83 18.06 -9.81 2.18
N ALA A 84 18.49 -9.99 0.92
CA ALA A 84 18.73 -11.30 0.33
C ALA A 84 19.96 -12.00 0.94
N ASP A 85 20.01 -13.33 0.86
CA ASP A 85 21.17 -14.11 1.24
C ASP A 85 22.27 -14.02 0.17
N MET A 86 21.85 -13.87 -1.10
CA MET A 86 22.72 -13.59 -2.25
C MET A 86 22.01 -12.61 -3.19
N ALA A 87 22.78 -11.69 -3.75
CA ALA A 87 22.30 -10.71 -4.73
C ALA A 87 23.35 -10.45 -5.80
N HIS A 88 22.94 -10.37 -7.05
CA HIS A 88 23.75 -9.86 -8.15
C HIS A 88 22.90 -9.12 -9.18
N GLU A 89 23.52 -8.24 -9.92
CA GLU A 89 22.85 -7.49 -10.99
C GLU A 89 23.44 -7.92 -12.34
N GLU A 90 22.54 -8.18 -13.28
CA GLU A 90 22.89 -8.52 -14.65
C GLU A 90 21.84 -7.96 -15.61
N SER A 91 22.28 -7.27 -16.67
CA SER A 91 21.41 -6.74 -17.74
C SER A 91 20.24 -5.88 -17.21
N GLY A 92 20.48 -5.12 -16.13
CA GLY A 92 19.47 -4.25 -15.51
C GLY A 92 18.48 -4.97 -14.56
N LEU A 93 18.53 -6.28 -14.48
CA LEU A 93 17.75 -7.09 -13.54
C LEU A 93 18.55 -7.32 -12.25
N LEU A 94 17.85 -7.40 -11.13
CA LEU A 94 18.41 -7.78 -9.85
C LEU A 94 17.98 -9.22 -9.54
N PHE A 95 18.94 -10.12 -9.40
CA PHE A 95 18.74 -11.52 -9.06
C PHE A 95 19.06 -11.72 -7.58
N LEU A 96 18.11 -12.32 -6.87
CA LEU A 96 18.16 -12.52 -5.43
C LEU A 96 17.93 -13.99 -5.09
N ARG A 97 18.63 -14.46 -4.06
CA ARG A 97 18.28 -15.69 -3.36
C ARG A 97 17.94 -15.39 -1.92
N LYS A 98 16.81 -15.91 -1.46
CA LYS A 98 16.38 -15.81 -0.06
C LYS A 98 15.81 -17.16 0.40
N GLY A 99 16.57 -17.86 1.27
CA GLY A 99 16.27 -19.25 1.61
C GLY A 99 16.27 -20.13 0.36
N ASP A 100 15.14 -20.77 0.09
CA ASP A 100 14.88 -21.61 -1.07
C ASP A 100 14.19 -20.87 -2.23
N ARG A 101 14.11 -19.55 -2.19
CA ARG A 101 13.48 -18.71 -3.22
C ARG A 101 14.50 -18.11 -4.16
N ASP A 102 14.29 -18.32 -5.46
CA ASP A 102 14.99 -17.61 -6.54
C ASP A 102 14.08 -16.47 -7.04
N ILE A 103 14.54 -15.23 -6.90
CA ILE A 103 13.74 -14.04 -7.16
C ILE A 103 14.44 -13.16 -8.19
N THR A 104 13.77 -12.90 -9.30
CA THR A 104 14.19 -11.89 -10.28
C THR A 104 13.39 -10.61 -10.06
N VAL A 105 14.06 -9.48 -9.94
CA VAL A 105 13.42 -8.18 -9.76
C VAL A 105 13.73 -7.27 -10.93
N GLU A 106 12.68 -6.78 -11.56
CA GLU A 106 12.66 -5.71 -12.54
C GLU A 106 12.09 -4.46 -11.89
N THR A 107 12.83 -3.33 -11.91
CA THR A 107 12.33 -2.05 -11.44
C THR A 107 12.05 -1.15 -12.63
N GLN A 108 10.88 -0.52 -12.67
CA GLN A 108 10.50 0.37 -13.76
C GLN A 108 9.85 1.63 -13.23
N GLN A 109 10.37 2.78 -13.62
CA GLN A 109 9.67 4.04 -13.41
C GLN A 109 8.43 4.08 -14.31
N ALA A 110 7.26 4.30 -13.72
CA ALA A 110 6.01 4.29 -14.44
C ALA A 110 5.03 5.34 -13.92
N ASP A 111 4.41 6.06 -14.84
CA ASP A 111 3.25 6.91 -14.55
C ASP A 111 1.98 6.05 -14.55
N LEU A 112 1.64 5.51 -13.39
CA LEU A 112 0.46 4.65 -13.22
C LEU A 112 -0.86 5.39 -13.44
N ALA A 113 -0.85 6.74 -13.52
CA ALA A 113 -2.07 7.52 -13.75
C ALA A 113 -2.59 7.39 -15.20
N ARG A 114 -1.75 6.99 -16.16
CA ARG A 114 -2.12 6.97 -17.58
C ARG A 114 -2.91 5.71 -17.97
N ASP A 115 -2.26 4.57 -18.05
CA ASP A 115 -2.89 3.32 -18.49
C ASP A 115 -2.21 2.13 -17.78
N PRO A 116 -2.66 1.79 -16.56
CA PRO A 116 -2.07 0.68 -15.82
C PRO A 116 -2.31 -0.67 -16.50
N GLY A 117 -3.34 -0.77 -17.35
CA GLY A 117 -3.69 -2.02 -18.02
C GLY A 117 -2.62 -2.53 -18.98
N ARG A 118 -1.84 -1.66 -19.61
CA ARG A 118 -0.76 -2.06 -20.54
C ARG A 118 0.39 -2.79 -19.85
N LEU A 119 0.59 -2.52 -18.57
CA LEU A 119 1.68 -3.10 -17.79
C LEU A 119 1.41 -4.56 -17.36
N LEU A 120 0.16 -5.01 -17.43
CA LEU A 120 -0.30 -6.28 -16.83
C LEU A 120 -0.08 -7.52 -17.70
N GLU A 121 0.62 -7.41 -18.83
CA GLU A 121 0.87 -8.57 -19.68
C GLU A 121 1.85 -9.56 -19.03
N GLY A 122 1.48 -10.85 -19.03
CA GLY A 122 2.30 -11.92 -18.44
C GLY A 122 2.44 -11.84 -16.91
N VAL A 123 1.49 -11.18 -16.23
CA VAL A 123 1.41 -11.08 -14.77
C VAL A 123 0.42 -12.10 -14.24
N ASP A 124 0.77 -12.81 -13.16
CA ASP A 124 -0.07 -13.78 -12.49
C ASP A 124 -0.81 -13.17 -11.28
N LEU A 125 -0.23 -12.14 -10.67
CA LEU A 125 -0.79 -11.42 -9.52
C LEU A 125 -0.42 -9.94 -9.58
N LEU A 126 -1.43 -9.07 -9.50
CA LEU A 126 -1.22 -7.66 -9.22
C LEU A 126 -1.29 -7.41 -7.72
N THR A 127 -0.32 -6.65 -7.18
CA THR A 127 -0.32 -6.20 -5.80
C THR A 127 -0.18 -4.68 -5.72
N ALA A 128 -0.72 -4.09 -4.66
CA ALA A 128 -0.46 -2.69 -4.29
C ALA A 128 -0.68 -2.52 -2.79
N THR A 129 0.23 -1.82 -2.10
CA THR A 129 0.18 -1.60 -0.66
C THR A 129 0.02 -0.11 -0.35
N ALA A 130 -1.01 0.27 0.42
CA ALA A 130 -1.32 1.66 0.78
C ALA A 130 -1.38 2.59 -0.45
N PHE A 131 -2.08 2.15 -1.47
CA PHE A 131 -2.08 2.81 -2.78
C PHE A 131 -3.50 3.25 -3.23
N PHE A 132 -4.52 2.42 -3.01
CA PHE A 132 -5.84 2.65 -3.60
C PHE A 132 -6.57 3.87 -3.03
N ASP A 133 -6.28 4.30 -1.82
CA ASP A 133 -6.80 5.54 -1.24
C ASP A 133 -6.28 6.81 -1.92
N LEU A 134 -5.19 6.70 -2.68
CA LEU A 134 -4.59 7.81 -3.45
C LEU A 134 -5.16 7.98 -4.85
N VAL A 135 -5.89 7.00 -5.37
CA VAL A 135 -6.40 7.00 -6.75
C VAL A 135 -7.89 7.33 -6.82
N SER A 136 -8.35 7.78 -7.99
CA SER A 136 -9.76 8.11 -8.18
C SER A 136 -10.62 6.86 -8.43
N PRO A 137 -11.94 6.93 -8.16
CA PRO A 137 -12.88 5.88 -8.54
C PRO A 137 -12.83 5.53 -10.04
N ALA A 138 -12.73 6.53 -10.91
CA ALA A 138 -12.66 6.31 -12.37
C ALA A 138 -11.38 5.55 -12.77
N TRP A 139 -10.25 5.83 -12.11
CA TRP A 139 -9.02 5.07 -12.33
C TRP A 139 -9.15 3.62 -11.87
N MET A 140 -9.79 3.40 -10.71
CA MET A 140 -10.07 2.05 -10.21
C MET A 140 -10.97 1.27 -11.14
N ASP A 141 -11.98 1.90 -11.74
CA ASP A 141 -12.85 1.26 -12.74
C ASP A 141 -12.06 0.79 -13.96
N GLY A 142 -11.19 1.65 -14.52
CA GLY A 142 -10.33 1.27 -15.64
C GLY A 142 -9.37 0.12 -15.30
N LEU A 143 -8.80 0.12 -14.09
CA LEU A 143 -7.99 -1.00 -13.62
C LEU A 143 -8.84 -2.28 -13.49
N CYS A 144 -10.03 -2.21 -12.89
CA CYS A 144 -10.92 -3.36 -12.74
C CYS A 144 -11.27 -3.97 -14.11
N ASP A 145 -11.57 -3.14 -15.13
CA ASP A 145 -11.82 -3.60 -16.49
C ASP A 145 -10.61 -4.33 -17.08
N ALA A 146 -9.40 -3.82 -16.84
CA ALA A 146 -8.16 -4.45 -17.28
C ALA A 146 -7.87 -5.79 -16.58
N LEU A 147 -8.20 -5.90 -15.28
CA LEU A 147 -8.09 -7.14 -14.51
C LEU A 147 -9.06 -8.20 -15.02
N VAL A 148 -10.30 -7.81 -15.29
CA VAL A 148 -11.34 -8.70 -15.84
C VAL A 148 -10.92 -9.26 -17.20
N ALA A 149 -10.49 -8.38 -18.11
CA ALA A 149 -10.06 -8.78 -19.46
C ALA A 149 -8.93 -9.82 -19.43
N ARG A 150 -8.10 -9.81 -18.39
CA ARG A 150 -6.96 -10.73 -18.21
C ARG A 150 -7.21 -11.86 -17.23
N LYS A 151 -8.35 -11.88 -16.59
CA LYS A 151 -8.64 -12.78 -15.46
C LYS A 151 -7.55 -12.74 -14.39
N LEU A 152 -7.01 -11.56 -14.13
CA LEU A 152 -5.86 -11.35 -13.27
C LEU A 152 -6.28 -11.11 -11.82
N PRO A 153 -5.84 -11.93 -10.85
CA PRO A 153 -6.05 -11.68 -9.43
C PRO A 153 -5.40 -10.40 -8.94
N LEU A 154 -6.04 -9.75 -7.96
CA LEU A 154 -5.55 -8.57 -7.26
C LEU A 154 -5.44 -8.83 -5.76
N TYR A 155 -4.31 -8.46 -5.16
CA TYR A 155 -4.16 -8.33 -3.72
C TYR A 155 -3.85 -6.88 -3.35
N ALA A 156 -4.87 -6.16 -2.90
CA ALA A 156 -4.76 -4.80 -2.36
C ALA A 156 -4.53 -4.89 -0.85
N ILE A 157 -3.51 -4.21 -0.35
CA ILE A 157 -3.00 -4.36 1.01
C ILE A 157 -3.02 -3.00 1.69
N LEU A 158 -3.46 -2.94 2.95
CA LEU A 158 -3.44 -1.73 3.77
C LEU A 158 -4.09 -0.53 3.06
N THR A 159 -5.22 -0.73 2.40
CA THR A 159 -6.02 0.38 1.88
C THR A 159 -6.71 1.08 3.04
N TYR A 160 -6.43 2.36 3.24
CA TYR A 160 -7.03 3.16 4.31
C TYR A 160 -8.56 3.13 4.25
N ASP A 161 -9.22 2.95 5.41
CA ASP A 161 -10.68 2.80 5.50
C ASP A 161 -11.39 3.95 6.26
N GLY A 162 -10.64 4.98 6.62
CA GLY A 162 -11.18 6.18 7.25
C GLY A 162 -11.26 6.13 8.78
N ARG A 163 -10.98 5.02 9.42
CA ARG A 163 -11.00 4.92 10.88
C ARG A 163 -9.67 5.35 11.47
N GLU A 164 -9.74 6.19 12.51
CA GLU A 164 -8.58 6.63 13.26
C GLU A 164 -8.97 6.89 14.71
N THR A 165 -8.23 6.32 15.64
CA THR A 165 -8.51 6.48 17.07
C THR A 165 -7.20 6.69 17.83
N TRP A 166 -7.11 7.78 18.57
CA TRP A 166 -5.95 8.17 19.37
C TRP A 166 -6.17 7.94 20.86
N SER A 167 -5.13 7.60 21.58
CA SER A 167 -5.15 7.47 23.03
C SER A 167 -4.04 8.32 23.67
N PRO A 168 -4.37 9.22 24.64
CA PRO A 168 -5.71 9.58 25.07
C PRO A 168 -6.49 10.34 23.97
N PRO A 169 -7.84 10.36 24.02
CA PRO A 169 -8.64 11.12 23.07
C PRO A 169 -8.46 12.64 23.28
N HIS A 170 -8.67 13.43 22.22
CA HIS A 170 -8.65 14.88 22.25
C HIS A 170 -9.97 15.45 21.71
N THR A 171 -10.41 16.58 22.24
CA THR A 171 -11.73 17.18 21.92
C THR A 171 -11.90 17.50 20.43
N VAL A 172 -10.81 17.79 19.71
CA VAL A 172 -10.84 18.12 18.28
C VAL A 172 -10.47 16.93 17.34
N ASP A 173 -10.32 15.71 17.86
CA ASP A 173 -9.98 14.55 17.02
C ASP A 173 -10.93 14.39 15.82
N ALA A 174 -12.24 14.51 16.06
CA ALA A 174 -13.23 14.37 15.00
C ALA A 174 -13.10 15.47 13.91
N ALA A 175 -12.79 16.70 14.31
CA ALA A 175 -12.60 17.81 13.38
C ALA A 175 -11.30 17.64 12.56
N VAL A 176 -10.21 17.21 13.21
CA VAL A 176 -8.93 16.91 12.56
C VAL A 176 -9.10 15.78 11.57
N LEU A 177 -9.74 14.68 11.94
CA LEU A 177 -10.00 13.54 11.05
C LEU A 177 -10.85 13.95 9.85
N ALA A 178 -11.91 14.72 10.06
CA ALA A 178 -12.76 15.20 8.96
C ALA A 178 -11.98 16.11 7.97
N ALA A 179 -11.09 16.96 8.50
CA ALA A 179 -10.23 17.81 7.69
C ALA A 179 -9.18 16.98 6.92
N PHE A 180 -8.61 15.98 7.57
CA PHE A 180 -7.67 15.04 6.93
C PHE A 180 -8.34 14.27 5.79
N HIS A 181 -9.56 13.74 5.98
CA HIS A 181 -10.33 13.10 4.90
C HIS A 181 -10.61 14.06 3.73
N ALA A 182 -10.90 15.33 4.01
CA ALA A 182 -11.07 16.30 2.95
C ALA A 182 -9.77 16.56 2.18
N HIS A 183 -8.63 16.58 2.85
CA HIS A 183 -7.33 16.66 2.21
C HIS A 183 -7.02 15.41 1.36
N GLN A 184 -7.30 14.21 1.88
CA GLN A 184 -7.10 12.96 1.13
C GLN A 184 -7.92 12.93 -0.16
N LYS A 185 -9.15 13.43 -0.16
CA LYS A 185 -10.02 13.54 -1.35
C LYS A 185 -9.58 14.63 -2.34
N SER A 186 -8.44 15.28 -2.15
CA SER A 186 -7.88 16.21 -3.13
C SER A 186 -7.22 15.49 -4.30
N GLY A 187 -6.92 16.20 -5.40
CA GLY A 187 -6.24 15.62 -6.56
C GLY A 187 -4.80 15.18 -6.21
N LYS A 188 -4.48 13.92 -6.42
CA LYS A 188 -3.17 13.31 -6.15
C LYS A 188 -2.43 12.87 -7.43
N GLY A 189 -2.82 13.43 -8.60
CA GLY A 189 -2.28 13.02 -9.91
C GLY A 189 -3.14 11.99 -10.64
N PHE A 190 -4.00 11.26 -9.91
CA PHE A 190 -4.94 10.26 -10.45
C PHE A 190 -6.39 10.76 -10.51
N GLY A 191 -6.61 12.09 -10.53
CA GLY A 191 -7.92 12.72 -10.35
C GLY A 191 -8.25 12.93 -8.88
N VAL A 192 -9.53 13.12 -8.54
CA VAL A 192 -10.00 13.24 -7.15
C VAL A 192 -9.91 11.88 -6.49
N ALA A 193 -9.06 11.76 -5.48
CA ALA A 193 -8.80 10.48 -4.81
C ALA A 193 -10.03 9.96 -4.04
N ALA A 194 -10.19 8.65 -3.99
CA ALA A 194 -11.27 8.01 -3.23
C ALA A 194 -11.08 8.17 -1.72
N GLY A 195 -9.83 8.29 -1.26
CA GLY A 195 -9.51 8.46 0.16
C GLY A 195 -10.09 7.31 1.01
N PRO A 196 -10.80 7.64 2.11
CA PRO A 196 -11.34 6.62 3.03
C PRO A 196 -12.39 5.69 2.42
N ASP A 197 -12.95 6.03 1.25
CA ASP A 197 -13.96 5.21 0.59
C ASP A 197 -13.35 4.15 -0.35
N ALA A 198 -12.05 4.18 -0.57
CA ALA A 198 -11.35 3.38 -1.58
C ALA A 198 -11.54 1.87 -1.44
N ALA A 199 -11.38 1.34 -0.22
CA ALA A 199 -11.49 -0.10 0.02
C ALA A 199 -12.89 -0.64 -0.30
N ALA A 200 -13.94 0.11 0.11
CA ALA A 200 -15.32 -0.25 -0.16
C ALA A 200 -15.64 -0.14 -1.66
N TYR A 201 -15.18 0.94 -2.30
CA TYR A 201 -15.39 1.17 -3.73
C TYR A 201 -14.75 0.07 -4.58
N LEU A 202 -13.45 -0.19 -4.38
CA LEU A 202 -12.69 -1.19 -5.13
C LEU A 202 -13.33 -2.57 -5.05
N GLY A 203 -13.70 -2.99 -3.84
CA GLY A 203 -14.32 -4.28 -3.63
C GLY A 203 -15.66 -4.40 -4.35
N LYS A 204 -16.53 -3.38 -4.28
CA LYS A 204 -17.82 -3.35 -4.99
C LYS A 204 -17.62 -3.35 -6.51
N ALA A 205 -16.66 -2.57 -7.02
CA ALA A 205 -16.38 -2.49 -8.46
C ALA A 205 -15.94 -3.84 -9.04
N LEU A 206 -15.14 -4.62 -8.28
CA LEU A 206 -14.72 -5.96 -8.68
C LEU A 206 -15.84 -6.99 -8.58
N GLU A 207 -16.68 -6.95 -7.53
CA GLU A 207 -17.87 -7.82 -7.41
C GLU A 207 -18.85 -7.62 -8.55
N GLN A 208 -19.09 -6.36 -8.95
CA GLN A 208 -19.96 -6.02 -10.10
C GLN A 208 -19.41 -6.56 -11.43
N ARG A 209 -18.13 -6.86 -11.50
CA ARG A 209 -17.42 -7.45 -12.65
C ARG A 209 -17.17 -8.95 -12.52
N SER A 210 -17.92 -9.64 -11.68
CA SER A 210 -17.84 -11.08 -11.48
C SER A 210 -16.48 -11.56 -10.94
N PHE A 211 -15.90 -10.81 -10.00
CA PHE A 211 -14.79 -11.30 -9.19
C PHE A 211 -15.29 -11.77 -7.84
N TYR A 212 -14.69 -12.85 -7.34
CA TYR A 212 -14.85 -13.25 -5.96
C TYR A 212 -13.93 -12.38 -5.09
N VAL A 213 -14.49 -11.62 -4.16
CA VAL A 213 -13.76 -10.65 -3.34
C VAL A 213 -13.79 -11.05 -1.87
N MET A 214 -12.60 -11.22 -1.29
CA MET A 214 -12.40 -11.46 0.15
C MET A 214 -11.80 -10.21 0.77
N ARG A 215 -12.26 -9.85 1.98
CA ARG A 215 -11.83 -8.66 2.72
C ARG A 215 -11.41 -9.04 4.13
N GLY A 216 -10.42 -8.35 4.67
CA GLY A 216 -9.98 -8.51 6.05
C GLY A 216 -9.48 -7.18 6.61
N SER A 217 -9.86 -6.88 7.85
CA SER A 217 -9.34 -5.71 8.56
C SER A 217 -7.84 -5.87 8.82
N SER A 218 -7.06 -4.82 8.53
CA SER A 218 -5.60 -4.79 8.67
C SER A 218 -5.14 -3.48 9.36
N PRO A 219 -5.64 -3.18 10.58
CA PRO A 219 -5.35 -1.91 11.24
C PRO A 219 -3.89 -1.82 11.68
N TRP A 220 -3.32 -0.62 11.56
CA TRP A 220 -2.14 -0.30 12.34
C TRP A 220 -2.54 -0.16 13.81
N LEU A 221 -1.84 -0.85 14.68
CA LEU A 221 -1.95 -0.75 16.13
C LEU A 221 -0.64 -0.15 16.67
N LEU A 222 -0.56 1.17 16.60
CA LEU A 222 0.67 1.89 16.93
C LEU A 222 0.74 2.17 18.43
N GLN A 223 1.94 2.01 18.99
CA GLN A 223 2.29 2.41 20.35
C GLN A 223 3.16 3.64 20.31
N GLN A 224 3.35 4.28 21.46
CA GLN A 224 4.23 5.44 21.61
C GLN A 224 5.59 5.20 20.97
N GLY A 225 6.03 6.10 20.09
CA GLY A 225 7.30 5.99 19.38
C GLY A 225 7.42 7.00 18.24
N GLU A 226 8.50 6.86 17.49
CA GLU A 226 8.82 7.76 16.38
C GLU A 226 7.77 7.73 15.28
N LEU A 227 7.28 6.54 14.91
CA LEU A 227 6.26 6.41 13.87
C LEU A 227 4.98 7.18 14.24
N LEU A 228 4.54 7.07 15.50
CA LEU A 228 3.35 7.76 15.98
C LEU A 228 3.53 9.30 15.94
N ARG A 229 4.71 9.80 16.33
CA ARG A 229 5.03 11.22 16.26
C ARG A 229 5.04 11.76 14.83
N GLN A 230 5.71 11.06 13.91
CA GLN A 230 5.76 11.46 12.50
C GLN A 230 4.39 11.38 11.82
N LEU A 231 3.58 10.37 12.17
CA LEU A 231 2.20 10.28 11.70
C LEU A 231 1.40 11.51 12.13
N ALA A 232 1.45 11.88 13.42
CA ALA A 232 0.75 13.05 13.94
C ALA A 232 1.20 14.36 13.26
N GLN A 233 2.49 14.50 12.99
CA GLN A 233 3.04 15.64 12.25
C GLN A 233 2.50 15.69 10.82
N GLY A 234 2.48 14.55 10.11
CA GLY A 234 1.96 14.45 8.75
C GLY A 234 0.46 14.77 8.67
N VAL A 235 -0.33 14.28 9.63
CA VAL A 235 -1.76 14.61 9.73
C VAL A 235 -1.94 16.12 9.98
N ALA A 236 -1.22 16.69 10.95
CA ALA A 236 -1.30 18.13 11.25
C ALA A 236 -0.93 18.99 10.03
N GLN A 237 0.12 18.61 9.28
CA GLN A 237 0.51 19.29 8.05
C GLN A 237 -0.60 19.25 7.01
N ALA A 238 -1.16 18.08 6.73
CA ALA A 238 -2.25 17.92 5.77
C ALA A 238 -3.51 18.69 6.16
N VAL A 239 -3.84 18.72 7.46
CA VAL A 239 -4.99 19.48 7.98
C VAL A 239 -4.77 20.98 7.87
N THR A 240 -3.54 21.46 8.10
CA THR A 240 -3.18 22.89 7.93
C THR A 240 -3.50 23.35 6.50
N GLU A 241 -3.19 22.54 5.49
CA GLU A 241 -3.43 22.86 4.07
C GLU A 241 -4.93 23.03 3.75
N THR A 242 -5.83 22.44 4.56
CA THR A 242 -7.28 22.55 4.35
C THR A 242 -7.89 23.83 4.90
N GLY A 243 -7.26 24.45 5.90
CA GLY A 243 -7.79 25.59 6.64
C GLY A 243 -9.10 25.32 7.41
N ARG A 244 -9.49 24.04 7.61
CA ARG A 244 -10.77 23.64 8.22
C ARG A 244 -10.75 23.56 9.73
N VAL A 245 -9.57 23.50 10.35
CA VAL A 245 -9.39 23.47 11.80
C VAL A 245 -8.64 24.74 12.21
N GLY A 246 -9.09 25.41 13.28
CA GLY A 246 -8.45 26.61 13.80
C GLY A 246 -7.00 26.36 14.18
N HIS A 247 -6.13 27.36 13.95
CA HIS A 247 -4.70 27.22 14.19
C HIS A 247 -4.38 26.85 15.66
N GLU A 248 -5.07 27.44 16.61
CA GLU A 248 -4.89 27.16 18.05
C GLU A 248 -5.30 25.72 18.39
N ASP A 249 -6.46 25.29 17.91
CA ASP A 249 -6.96 23.93 18.13
C ASP A 249 -6.02 22.87 17.52
N LEU A 250 -5.53 23.10 16.30
CA LEU A 250 -4.61 22.19 15.63
C LEU A 250 -3.24 22.15 16.32
N ALA A 251 -2.76 23.31 16.81
CA ALA A 251 -1.52 23.37 17.59
C ALA A 251 -1.66 22.62 18.92
N ALA A 252 -2.76 22.78 19.63
CA ALA A 252 -3.05 22.03 20.85
C ALA A 252 -3.16 20.54 20.60
N TRP A 253 -3.85 20.16 19.51
CA TRP A 253 -3.95 18.76 19.09
C TRP A 253 -2.57 18.15 18.81
N ARG A 254 -1.72 18.83 18.04
CA ARG A 254 -0.36 18.37 17.74
C ARG A 254 0.47 18.14 19.00
N VAL A 255 0.45 19.08 19.92
CA VAL A 255 1.16 18.95 21.23
C VAL A 255 0.64 17.75 22.01
N ALA A 256 -0.70 17.57 22.06
CA ALA A 256 -1.29 16.41 22.73
C ALA A 256 -0.84 15.08 22.10
N ARG A 257 -0.65 15.03 20.75
CA ARG A 257 -0.18 13.83 20.04
C ARG A 257 1.29 13.48 20.27
N GLU A 258 2.13 14.45 20.68
CA GLU A 258 3.51 14.17 21.10
C GLU A 258 3.58 13.22 22.31
N SER A 259 2.56 13.25 23.17
CA SER A 259 2.42 12.39 24.34
C SER A 259 1.40 11.26 24.14
N ALA A 260 0.91 11.03 22.92
CA ALA A 260 -0.01 9.94 22.64
C ALA A 260 0.64 8.58 22.94
N THR A 261 -0.11 7.72 23.63
CA THR A 261 0.36 6.38 24.02
C THR A 261 0.06 5.33 22.97
N ALA A 262 -1.01 5.53 22.17
CA ALA A 262 -1.40 4.62 21.11
C ALA A 262 -2.21 5.33 20.02
N CYS A 263 -2.21 4.75 18.82
CA CYS A 263 -3.12 5.11 17.75
C CYS A 263 -3.51 3.85 16.97
N GLU A 264 -4.80 3.71 16.68
CA GLU A 264 -5.31 2.73 15.71
C GLU A 264 -5.67 3.45 14.42
N ILE A 265 -5.08 3.00 13.29
CA ILE A 265 -5.43 3.46 11.94
C ILE A 265 -6.05 2.32 11.17
N GLY A 266 -7.29 2.49 10.77
CA GLY A 266 -8.03 1.47 10.06
C GLY A 266 -7.56 1.29 8.61
N HIS A 267 -7.31 0.05 8.24
CA HIS A 267 -7.01 -0.36 6.87
C HIS A 267 -7.76 -1.66 6.54
N MET A 268 -7.84 -1.94 5.26
CA MET A 268 -8.46 -3.14 4.71
C MET A 268 -7.52 -3.82 3.73
N ASP A 269 -7.32 -5.13 3.90
CA ASP A 269 -6.76 -5.99 2.88
C ASP A 269 -7.88 -6.61 2.04
N LEU A 270 -7.65 -6.70 0.74
CA LEU A 270 -8.61 -7.24 -0.21
C LEU A 270 -7.90 -8.19 -1.17
N PHE A 271 -8.36 -9.45 -1.25
CA PHE A 271 -7.97 -10.37 -2.31
C PHE A 271 -9.16 -10.62 -3.23
N ALA A 272 -8.98 -10.30 -4.50
CA ALA A 272 -9.97 -10.51 -5.55
C ALA A 272 -9.42 -11.44 -6.63
N LYS A 273 -10.24 -12.39 -7.06
CA LYS A 273 -9.88 -13.30 -8.15
C LYS A 273 -11.10 -13.60 -9.03
N PRO A 274 -10.91 -13.96 -10.30
CA PRO A 274 -12.02 -14.41 -11.13
C PRO A 274 -12.69 -15.66 -10.54
N PHE A 275 -13.98 -15.84 -10.84
CA PHE A 275 -14.72 -17.06 -10.48
C PHE A 275 -14.17 -18.29 -11.17
#